data_d77fe44cbde7e8d5a4f72363fd5b4584
#
_entry.id   d77fe44cbde7e8d5a4f72363fd5b4584
#
_cell.length_a   1.000
_cell.length_b   1.000
_cell.length_c   1.000
_cell.angle_alpha   90.00
_cell.angle_beta   90.00
_cell.angle_gamma   90.00
#
_symmetry.space_group_name_H-M   'P 1'
#
loop_
_entity.id
_entity.type
_entity.pdbx_description
1 polymer ?
#
loop_
_entity_poly.entity_id
_entity_poly.type
_entity_poly.pdbx_seq_one_letter_code
_entity_poly.pdbx_strand_id
1 'polypeptide(L)'
;LIKQNQVIVIYPLQTIDDPVNSRDEVKQFSHSVINYTHSIYPEYKVVCGIGKVYSNPTELFRSFQEAKVAYDLGILLNIDIPFFSELGLERILYKHDLQDLKEYYETILGDLEKYDAVNDGDLMETLEAFAANHFDITQTSKALFLHRNTLRYRLKRIEEILNIKLEDFNIKLDISAAFKIKQLHQL
;
A
#
# COMPACT_ATOMS: atom_id res chain seq x y z
N LEU A 1 18.12 -20.82 1.99
CA LEU A 1 19.25 -19.96 1.65
C LEU A 1 19.19 -18.70 2.51
N ILE A 2 20.28 -18.36 3.21
CA ILE A 2 20.39 -17.13 4.02
C ILE A 2 21.22 -16.13 3.21
N LYS A 3 20.66 -14.96 2.97
CA LYS A 3 21.34 -13.84 2.31
C LYS A 3 20.96 -12.55 3.05
N GLN A 4 21.94 -11.85 3.64
CA GLN A 4 21.78 -10.52 4.23
C GLN A 4 20.52 -10.39 5.14
N ASN A 5 20.41 -11.20 6.20
CA ASN A 5 19.26 -11.24 7.11
C ASN A 5 17.94 -11.72 6.47
N GLN A 6 17.99 -12.37 5.31
CA GLN A 6 16.84 -12.96 4.65
C GLN A 6 16.95 -14.48 4.59
N VAL A 7 15.85 -15.15 4.87
CA VAL A 7 15.72 -16.60 4.69
C VAL A 7 14.77 -16.84 3.52
N ILE A 8 15.24 -17.63 2.54
CA ILE A 8 14.44 -18.01 1.38
C ILE A 8 13.90 -19.41 1.63
N VAL A 9 12.58 -19.55 1.64
CA VAL A 9 11.89 -20.83 1.80
C VAL A 9 11.18 -21.19 0.49
N ILE A 10 11.41 -22.38 0.00
CA ILE A 10 10.62 -23.01 -1.08
C ILE A 10 9.62 -23.92 -0.38
N TYR A 11 8.35 -23.55 -0.47
CA TYR A 11 7.26 -24.26 0.20
C TYR A 11 6.46 -25.09 -0.82
N PRO A 12 6.49 -26.44 -0.74
CA PRO A 12 5.70 -27.30 -1.61
C PRO A 12 4.25 -27.30 -1.15
N LEU A 13 3.32 -26.95 -2.02
CA LEU A 13 1.89 -27.01 -1.74
C LEU A 13 1.36 -28.43 -1.94
N GLN A 14 0.51 -28.89 -1.03
CA GLN A 14 -0.11 -30.22 -1.12
C GLN A 14 -1.30 -30.23 -2.11
N THR A 15 -1.98 -29.09 -2.29
CA THR A 15 -3.15 -28.93 -3.15
C THR A 15 -2.97 -27.73 -4.07
N ILE A 16 -2.49 -27.97 -5.30
CA ILE A 16 -2.28 -26.90 -6.29
C ILE A 16 -3.61 -26.45 -6.92
N ASP A 17 -4.61 -27.34 -6.96
CA ASP A 17 -5.89 -27.10 -7.64
C ASP A 17 -6.91 -26.28 -6.83
N ASP A 18 -6.61 -25.98 -5.56
CA ASP A 18 -7.45 -25.15 -4.70
C ASP A 18 -6.68 -23.89 -4.22
N PRO A 19 -6.85 -22.76 -4.92
CA PRO A 19 -6.14 -21.52 -4.58
C PRO A 19 -6.43 -20.99 -3.16
N VAL A 20 -7.60 -21.27 -2.63
CA VAL A 20 -8.00 -20.81 -1.28
C VAL A 20 -7.26 -21.61 -0.23
N ASN A 21 -7.31 -22.93 -0.30
CA ASN A 21 -6.60 -23.81 0.62
C ASN A 21 -5.09 -23.60 0.57
N SER A 22 -4.52 -23.46 -0.65
CA SER A 22 -3.10 -23.17 -0.84
C SER A 22 -2.67 -21.86 -0.17
N ARG A 23 -3.50 -20.83 -0.25
CA ARG A 23 -3.24 -19.54 0.39
C ARG A 23 -3.27 -19.65 1.91
N ASP A 24 -4.27 -20.31 2.46
CA ASP A 24 -4.42 -20.48 3.90
C ASP A 24 -3.30 -21.35 4.49
N GLU A 25 -2.86 -22.38 3.78
CA GLU A 25 -1.72 -23.22 4.17
C GLU A 25 -0.43 -22.38 4.29
N VAL A 26 -0.10 -21.57 3.28
CA VAL A 26 1.07 -20.67 3.31
C VAL A 26 0.94 -19.63 4.40
N LYS A 27 -0.24 -19.07 4.60
CA LYS A 27 -0.50 -18.08 5.65
C LYS A 27 -0.30 -18.67 7.05
N GLN A 28 -0.80 -19.87 7.31
CA GLN A 28 -0.61 -20.57 8.58
C GLN A 28 0.87 -20.89 8.85
N PHE A 29 1.59 -21.36 7.82
CA PHE A 29 3.03 -21.58 7.92
C PHE A 29 3.76 -20.27 8.28
N SER A 30 3.47 -19.18 7.56
CA SER A 30 4.08 -17.87 7.79
C SER A 30 3.79 -17.35 9.20
N HIS A 31 2.55 -17.47 9.69
CA HIS A 31 2.22 -17.12 11.08
C HIS A 31 3.00 -17.94 12.10
N SER A 32 3.20 -19.25 11.83
CA SER A 32 3.98 -20.11 12.72
C SER A 32 5.44 -19.66 12.79
N VAL A 33 6.03 -19.27 11.65
CA VAL A 33 7.40 -18.74 11.60
C VAL A 33 7.51 -17.41 12.36
N ILE A 34 6.57 -16.48 12.14
CA ILE A 34 6.54 -15.18 12.83
C ILE A 34 6.41 -15.40 14.35
N ASN A 35 5.43 -16.19 14.80
CA ASN A 35 5.18 -16.42 16.21
C ASN A 35 6.38 -17.12 16.88
N TYR A 36 6.99 -18.11 16.22
CA TYR A 36 8.18 -18.77 16.74
C TYR A 36 9.35 -17.80 16.88
N THR A 37 9.59 -16.96 15.85
CA THR A 37 10.67 -15.97 15.91
C THR A 37 10.43 -14.96 17.01
N HIS A 38 9.22 -14.42 17.16
CA HIS A 38 8.85 -13.50 18.24
C HIS A 38 8.98 -14.12 19.63
N SER A 39 8.78 -15.43 19.77
CA SER A 39 8.94 -16.11 21.06
C SER A 39 10.40 -16.16 21.53
N ILE A 40 11.36 -16.13 20.60
CA ILE A 40 12.80 -16.16 20.90
C ILE A 40 13.42 -14.78 20.83
N TYR A 41 12.96 -13.96 19.88
CA TYR A 41 13.51 -12.64 19.57
C TYR A 41 12.37 -11.62 19.42
N PRO A 42 11.73 -11.18 20.52
CA PRO A 42 10.56 -10.29 20.48
C PRO A 42 10.85 -8.90 19.90
N GLU A 43 12.12 -8.48 19.90
CA GLU A 43 12.57 -7.19 19.38
C GLU A 43 12.67 -7.13 17.86
N TYR A 44 12.65 -8.27 17.17
CA TYR A 44 12.77 -8.30 15.71
C TYR A 44 11.41 -8.36 15.02
N LYS A 45 11.23 -7.46 14.05
CA LYS A 45 10.11 -7.53 13.12
C LYS A 45 10.40 -8.54 12.02
N VAL A 46 9.47 -9.47 11.81
CA VAL A 46 9.54 -10.48 10.74
C VAL A 46 8.48 -10.17 9.70
N VAL A 47 8.88 -10.12 8.44
CA VAL A 47 7.97 -10.00 7.30
C VAL A 47 8.16 -11.20 6.39
N CYS A 48 7.07 -11.87 6.01
CA CYS A 48 7.07 -13.02 5.12
C CYS A 48 6.48 -12.63 3.76
N GLY A 49 7.31 -12.19 2.81
CA GLY A 49 6.87 -11.89 1.44
C GLY A 49 6.57 -13.16 0.66
N ILE A 50 5.38 -13.26 0.06
CA ILE A 50 4.89 -14.45 -0.64
C ILE A 50 4.77 -14.17 -2.14
N GLY A 51 5.52 -14.92 -2.95
CA GLY A 51 5.38 -14.93 -4.41
C GLY A 51 4.18 -15.76 -4.88
N LYS A 52 3.93 -15.75 -6.18
CA LYS A 52 2.89 -16.59 -6.78
C LYS A 52 3.33 -18.05 -6.84
N VAL A 53 2.35 -18.92 -6.93
CA VAL A 53 2.53 -20.35 -7.16
C VAL A 53 2.81 -20.60 -8.65
N TYR A 54 3.81 -21.43 -8.91
CA TYR A 54 4.17 -21.87 -10.26
C TYR A 54 4.30 -23.39 -10.26
N SER A 55 3.67 -24.01 -11.24
CA SER A 55 3.72 -25.48 -11.42
C SER A 55 5.04 -25.96 -12.07
N ASN A 56 5.70 -25.08 -12.82
CA ASN A 56 6.94 -25.42 -13.52
C ASN A 56 8.16 -24.97 -12.66
N PRO A 57 9.04 -25.91 -12.29
CA PRO A 57 10.25 -25.59 -11.51
C PRO A 57 11.15 -24.52 -12.17
N THR A 58 11.14 -24.41 -13.50
CA THR A 58 11.92 -23.38 -14.21
C THR A 58 11.42 -21.96 -13.94
N GLU A 59 10.24 -21.79 -13.38
CA GLU A 59 9.64 -20.50 -13.05
C GLU A 59 9.79 -20.13 -11.56
N LEU A 60 10.45 -20.96 -10.75
CA LEU A 60 10.71 -20.65 -9.33
C LEU A 60 11.43 -19.30 -9.12
N PHE A 61 12.29 -18.91 -10.07
CA PHE A 61 12.95 -17.62 -9.99
C PHE A 61 11.95 -16.44 -10.06
N ARG A 62 10.83 -16.60 -10.77
CA ARG A 62 9.75 -15.60 -10.83
C ARG A 62 9.06 -15.48 -9.49
N SER A 63 8.69 -16.64 -8.89
CA SER A 63 8.12 -16.66 -7.54
C SER A 63 9.02 -15.97 -6.52
N PHE A 64 10.33 -16.23 -6.60
CA PHE A 64 11.31 -15.56 -5.74
C PHE A 64 11.37 -14.04 -5.96
N GLN A 65 11.40 -13.57 -7.22
CA GLN A 65 11.38 -12.13 -7.50
C GLN A 65 10.10 -11.46 -7.00
N GLU A 66 8.96 -12.12 -7.17
CA GLU A 66 7.67 -11.65 -6.67
C GLU A 66 7.63 -11.60 -5.13
N ALA A 67 8.13 -12.67 -4.47
CA ALA A 67 8.24 -12.72 -3.02
C ALA A 67 9.13 -11.60 -2.47
N LYS A 68 10.22 -11.28 -3.17
CA LYS A 68 11.11 -10.17 -2.80
C LYS A 68 10.39 -8.83 -2.87
N VAL A 69 9.65 -8.55 -3.97
CA VAL A 69 8.84 -7.32 -4.08
C VAL A 69 7.77 -7.28 -2.98
N ALA A 70 7.12 -8.41 -2.71
CA ALA A 70 6.13 -8.49 -1.63
C ALA A 70 6.78 -8.21 -0.26
N TYR A 71 7.96 -8.75 0.01
CA TYR A 71 8.71 -8.49 1.23
C TYR A 71 9.07 -7.01 1.40
N ASP A 72 9.64 -6.38 0.36
CA ASP A 72 10.01 -4.97 0.39
C ASP A 72 8.80 -4.07 0.62
N LEU A 73 7.69 -4.33 -0.09
CA LEU A 73 6.41 -3.63 0.11
C LEU A 73 5.78 -3.92 1.47
N GLY A 74 5.94 -5.13 1.99
CA GLY A 74 5.47 -5.48 3.34
C GLY A 74 6.13 -4.64 4.43
N ILE A 75 7.43 -4.38 4.29
CA ILE A 75 8.15 -3.48 5.20
C ILE A 75 7.61 -2.05 5.10
N LEU A 76 7.47 -1.53 3.87
CA LEU A 76 7.00 -0.17 3.61
C LEU A 76 5.56 0.06 4.06
N LEU A 77 4.68 -0.91 3.81
CA LEU A 77 3.25 -0.83 4.11
C LEU A 77 2.87 -1.38 5.50
N ASN A 78 3.86 -1.84 6.26
CA ASN A 78 3.65 -2.46 7.57
C ASN A 78 2.73 -3.69 7.54
N ILE A 79 2.92 -4.57 6.55
CA ILE A 79 2.17 -5.83 6.35
C ILE A 79 3.11 -7.00 6.68
N ASP A 80 2.75 -7.85 7.63
CA ASP A 80 3.61 -8.96 8.08
C ASP A 80 3.66 -10.12 7.08
N ILE A 81 2.56 -10.40 6.36
CA ILE A 81 2.47 -11.48 5.38
C ILE A 81 1.87 -10.95 4.06
N PRO A 82 2.65 -10.17 3.28
CA PRO A 82 2.20 -9.65 2.01
C PRO A 82 2.27 -10.73 0.92
N PHE A 83 1.13 -10.99 0.26
CA PHE A 83 1.06 -11.81 -0.94
C PHE A 83 1.22 -10.93 -2.18
N PHE A 84 2.16 -11.25 -3.06
CA PHE A 84 2.38 -10.49 -4.30
C PHE A 84 1.11 -10.39 -5.17
N SER A 85 0.28 -11.44 -5.17
CA SER A 85 -1.00 -11.46 -5.89
C SER A 85 -2.03 -10.44 -5.37
N GLU A 86 -1.92 -10.02 -4.11
CA GLU A 86 -2.84 -9.09 -3.44
C GLU A 86 -2.34 -7.64 -3.48
N LEU A 87 -1.08 -7.43 -3.80
CA LEU A 87 -0.52 -6.11 -4.02
C LEU A 87 -1.02 -5.55 -5.35
N GLY A 88 -1.85 -4.55 -5.28
CA GLY A 88 -2.49 -3.92 -6.43
C GLY A 88 -1.55 -3.00 -7.22
N LEU A 89 -1.88 -1.71 -7.22
CA LEU A 89 -1.12 -0.67 -7.89
C LEU A 89 0.30 -0.52 -7.30
N GLU A 90 0.48 -0.80 -6.02
CA GLU A 90 1.74 -0.66 -5.28
C GLU A 90 2.89 -1.42 -5.94
N ARG A 91 2.65 -2.65 -6.44
CA ARG A 91 3.69 -3.46 -7.13
C ARG A 91 4.13 -2.87 -8.47
N ILE A 92 3.28 -2.06 -9.11
CA ILE A 92 3.58 -1.36 -10.35
C ILE A 92 4.39 -0.10 -10.01
N LEU A 93 3.90 0.72 -9.10
CA LEU A 93 4.56 1.94 -8.65
C LEU A 93 5.95 1.66 -8.07
N TYR A 94 6.10 0.61 -7.28
CA TYR A 94 7.39 0.23 -6.67
C TYR A 94 8.51 -0.02 -7.69
N LYS A 95 8.17 -0.36 -8.93
CA LYS A 95 9.14 -0.63 -10.01
C LYS A 95 9.46 0.59 -10.88
N HIS A 96 8.71 1.67 -10.72
CA HIS A 96 8.93 2.89 -11.48
C HIS A 96 10.06 3.74 -10.92
N ASP A 97 10.59 4.61 -11.76
CA ASP A 97 11.59 5.59 -11.35
C ASP A 97 11.03 6.53 -10.29
N LEU A 98 11.80 6.77 -9.25
CA LEU A 98 11.37 7.60 -8.11
C LEU A 98 11.13 9.06 -8.54
N GLN A 99 11.92 9.56 -9.49
CA GLN A 99 11.80 10.95 -9.93
C GLN A 99 10.50 11.15 -10.69
N ASP A 100 10.12 10.22 -11.59
CA ASP A 100 8.86 10.26 -12.31
C ASP A 100 7.65 10.20 -11.35
N LEU A 101 7.74 9.37 -10.31
CA LEU A 101 6.70 9.28 -9.29
C LEU A 101 6.56 10.54 -8.44
N LYS A 102 7.67 11.19 -8.10
CA LYS A 102 7.65 12.48 -7.40
C LYS A 102 7.04 13.58 -8.25
N GLU A 103 7.43 13.66 -9.52
CA GLU A 103 6.85 14.63 -10.46
C GLU A 103 5.34 14.44 -10.61
N TYR A 104 4.90 13.17 -10.70
CA TYR A 104 3.46 12.86 -10.72
C TYR A 104 2.77 13.32 -9.44
N TYR A 105 3.32 13.00 -8.27
CA TYR A 105 2.79 13.42 -6.97
C TYR A 105 2.69 14.95 -6.87
N GLU A 106 3.76 15.65 -7.22
CA GLU A 106 3.81 17.10 -7.20
C GLU A 106 2.79 17.75 -8.17
N THR A 107 2.57 17.13 -9.33
CA THR A 107 1.59 17.58 -10.31
C THR A 107 0.16 17.48 -9.77
N ILE A 108 -0.17 16.43 -9.03
CA ILE A 108 -1.53 16.19 -8.54
C ILE A 108 -1.80 16.90 -7.21
N LEU A 109 -0.86 16.89 -6.27
CA LEU A 109 -1.08 17.34 -4.89
C LEU A 109 -0.19 18.49 -4.44
N GLY A 110 0.83 18.84 -5.22
CA GLY A 110 1.84 19.82 -4.82
C GLY A 110 1.29 21.21 -4.49
N ASP A 111 0.27 21.67 -5.18
CA ASP A 111 -0.33 22.98 -4.89
C ASP A 111 -1.15 22.97 -3.58
N LEU A 112 -1.77 21.84 -3.24
CA LEU A 112 -2.45 21.69 -1.97
C LEU A 112 -1.46 21.62 -0.81
N GLU A 113 -0.35 20.90 -0.99
CA GLU A 113 0.72 20.79 0.00
C GLU A 113 1.36 22.16 0.30
N LYS A 114 1.66 22.95 -0.75
CA LYS A 114 2.15 24.33 -0.61
C LYS A 114 1.14 25.23 0.10
N TYR A 115 -0.16 25.07 -0.21
CA TYR A 115 -1.21 25.84 0.45
C TYR A 115 -1.27 25.54 1.95
N ASP A 116 -1.28 24.27 2.35
CA ASP A 116 -1.33 23.85 3.75
C ASP A 116 -0.08 24.31 4.51
N ALA A 117 1.11 24.23 3.90
CA ALA A 117 2.36 24.69 4.51
C ALA A 117 2.35 26.19 4.85
N VAL A 118 1.62 27.02 4.09
CA VAL A 118 1.54 28.46 4.31
C VAL A 118 0.41 28.84 5.27
N ASN A 119 -0.69 28.09 5.29
CA ASN A 119 -1.92 28.45 5.98
C ASN A 119 -2.18 27.64 7.25
N ASP A 120 -1.23 26.80 7.67
CA ASP A 120 -1.37 25.87 8.82
C ASP A 120 -2.67 25.05 8.69
N GLY A 121 -2.88 24.52 7.48
CA GLY A 121 -4.14 23.92 7.05
C GLY A 121 -4.17 22.39 7.19
N ASP A 122 -5.37 21.83 7.28
CA ASP A 122 -5.63 20.39 7.38
C ASP A 122 -6.24 19.83 6.08
N LEU A 123 -6.04 20.48 4.94
CA LEU A 123 -6.70 20.10 3.69
C LEU A 123 -6.09 18.83 3.08
N MET A 124 -4.77 18.64 3.19
CA MET A 124 -4.10 17.40 2.79
C MET A 124 -4.61 16.21 3.60
N GLU A 125 -4.66 16.33 4.93
CA GLU A 125 -5.22 15.29 5.81
C GLU A 125 -6.69 15.00 5.48
N THR A 126 -7.46 16.06 5.19
CA THR A 126 -8.87 15.92 4.80
C THR A 126 -9.02 15.16 3.48
N LEU A 127 -8.19 15.46 2.47
CA LEU A 127 -8.24 14.79 1.17
C LEU A 127 -7.76 13.34 1.27
N GLU A 128 -6.71 13.08 2.05
CA GLU A 128 -6.20 11.72 2.30
C GLU A 128 -7.25 10.85 3.00
N ALA A 129 -7.88 11.37 4.05
CA ALA A 129 -8.98 10.69 4.72
C ALA A 129 -10.19 10.47 3.79
N PHE A 130 -10.49 11.43 2.90
CA PHE A 130 -11.58 11.30 1.93
C PHE A 130 -11.30 10.20 0.91
N ALA A 131 -10.08 10.11 0.39
CA ALA A 131 -9.64 9.04 -0.50
C ALA A 131 -9.65 7.67 0.21
N ALA A 132 -9.13 7.58 1.45
CA ALA A 132 -9.10 6.36 2.25
C ALA A 132 -10.51 5.84 2.60
N ASN A 133 -11.51 6.73 2.71
CA ASN A 133 -12.90 6.39 2.93
C ASN A 133 -13.73 6.32 1.63
N HIS A 134 -13.10 5.92 0.52
CA HIS A 134 -13.73 5.69 -0.79
C HIS A 134 -14.48 6.92 -1.33
N PHE A 135 -14.02 8.12 -1.02
CA PHE A 135 -14.66 9.41 -1.39
C PHE A 135 -16.11 9.51 -0.87
N ASP A 136 -16.40 8.90 0.27
CA ASP A 136 -17.70 8.98 0.95
C ASP A 136 -17.70 10.03 2.05
N ILE A 137 -18.55 11.05 1.90
CA ILE A 137 -18.65 12.17 2.85
C ILE A 137 -19.07 11.69 4.25
N THR A 138 -19.93 10.67 4.33
CA THR A 138 -20.45 10.21 5.62
C THR A 138 -19.38 9.46 6.40
N GLN A 139 -18.65 8.58 5.75
CA GLN A 139 -17.57 7.82 6.38
C GLN A 139 -16.41 8.74 6.77
N THR A 140 -16.01 9.64 5.87
CA THR A 140 -14.93 10.61 6.12
C THR A 140 -15.26 11.56 7.26
N SER A 141 -16.51 12.09 7.32
CA SER A 141 -16.91 12.99 8.41
C SER A 141 -16.85 12.30 9.78
N LYS A 142 -17.17 11.02 9.85
CA LYS A 142 -17.01 10.21 11.06
C LYS A 142 -15.55 9.95 11.41
N ALA A 143 -14.74 9.60 10.41
CA ALA A 143 -13.31 9.32 10.61
C ALA A 143 -12.53 10.54 11.12
N LEU A 144 -12.84 11.73 10.61
CA LEU A 144 -12.21 12.98 11.02
C LEU A 144 -12.92 13.70 12.20
N PHE A 145 -13.99 13.13 12.74
CA PHE A 145 -14.81 13.79 13.77
C PHE A 145 -15.32 15.18 13.37
N LEU A 146 -15.58 15.39 12.07
CA LEU A 146 -16.05 16.65 11.52
C LEU A 146 -17.56 16.64 11.24
N HIS A 147 -18.21 17.80 11.38
CA HIS A 147 -19.55 17.96 10.84
C HIS A 147 -19.53 17.91 9.30
N ARG A 148 -20.55 17.29 8.67
CA ARG A 148 -20.61 17.15 7.20
C ARG A 148 -20.50 18.46 6.43
N ASN A 149 -21.02 19.57 6.97
CA ASN A 149 -20.92 20.87 6.32
C ASN A 149 -19.49 21.41 6.34
N THR A 150 -18.76 21.19 7.44
CA THR A 150 -17.34 21.55 7.54
C THR A 150 -16.50 20.75 6.54
N LEU A 151 -16.76 19.44 6.43
CA LEU A 151 -16.08 18.58 5.46
C LEU A 151 -16.38 19.05 4.02
N ARG A 152 -17.66 19.34 3.68
CA ARG A 152 -18.01 19.87 2.35
C ARG A 152 -17.32 21.18 2.03
N TYR A 153 -17.21 22.09 3.01
CA TYR A 153 -16.48 23.34 2.84
C TYR A 153 -14.99 23.08 2.54
N ARG A 154 -14.34 22.18 3.29
CA ARG A 154 -12.94 21.82 3.05
C ARG A 154 -12.75 21.18 1.68
N LEU A 155 -13.61 20.23 1.28
CA LEU A 155 -13.55 19.59 -0.04
C LEU A 155 -13.74 20.60 -1.17
N LYS A 156 -14.67 21.55 -1.03
CA LYS A 156 -14.84 22.63 -2.00
C LYS A 156 -13.58 23.50 -2.10
N ARG A 157 -12.93 23.79 -0.96
CA ARG A 157 -11.68 24.55 -0.96
C ARG A 157 -10.54 23.79 -1.65
N ILE A 158 -10.47 22.48 -1.49
CA ILE A 158 -9.52 21.60 -2.19
C ILE A 158 -9.77 21.66 -3.70
N GLU A 159 -11.02 21.56 -4.15
CA GLU A 159 -11.38 21.70 -5.58
C GLU A 159 -10.94 23.04 -6.18
N GLU A 160 -11.08 24.13 -5.41
CA GLU A 160 -10.66 25.46 -5.84
C GLU A 160 -9.12 25.56 -5.96
N ILE A 161 -8.37 25.04 -4.98
CA ILE A 161 -6.90 25.11 -4.96
C ILE A 161 -6.31 24.29 -6.09
N LEU A 162 -6.78 23.04 -6.25
CA LEU A 162 -6.28 22.11 -7.27
C LEU A 162 -6.91 22.34 -8.66
N ASN A 163 -7.92 23.21 -8.75
CA ASN A 163 -8.71 23.46 -9.98
C ASN A 163 -9.26 22.17 -10.60
N ILE A 164 -9.84 21.30 -9.78
CA ILE A 164 -10.39 19.99 -10.16
C ILE A 164 -11.84 19.82 -9.72
N LYS A 165 -12.46 18.69 -10.14
CA LYS A 165 -13.76 18.22 -9.64
C LYS A 165 -13.62 16.87 -8.99
N LEU A 166 -13.82 16.78 -7.67
CA LEU A 166 -13.71 15.54 -6.89
C LEU A 166 -14.76 14.48 -7.25
N GLU A 167 -15.78 14.83 -8.03
CA GLU A 167 -16.75 13.88 -8.56
C GLU A 167 -16.21 13.09 -9.76
N ASP A 168 -15.22 13.63 -10.48
CA ASP A 168 -14.62 12.98 -11.65
C ASP A 168 -13.86 11.71 -11.24
N PHE A 169 -14.12 10.61 -11.95
CA PHE A 169 -13.50 9.32 -11.69
C PHE A 169 -11.98 9.34 -11.91
N ASN A 170 -11.51 10.01 -12.97
CA ASN A 170 -10.07 10.08 -13.27
C ASN A 170 -9.34 10.89 -12.18
N ILE A 171 -9.92 11.97 -11.71
CA ILE A 171 -9.36 12.76 -10.61
C ILE A 171 -9.28 11.92 -9.32
N LYS A 172 -10.30 11.13 -9.00
CA LYS A 172 -10.25 10.21 -7.85
C LYS A 172 -9.14 9.18 -7.99
N LEU A 173 -8.95 8.65 -9.20
CA LEU A 173 -7.89 7.69 -9.48
C LEU A 173 -6.50 8.34 -9.31
N ASP A 174 -6.30 9.54 -9.86
CA ASP A 174 -5.04 10.28 -9.77
C ASP A 174 -4.70 10.62 -8.31
N ILE A 175 -5.66 11.10 -7.54
CA ILE A 175 -5.50 11.38 -6.10
C ILE A 175 -5.14 10.09 -5.35
N SER A 176 -5.84 8.99 -5.63
CA SER A 176 -5.55 7.70 -4.98
C SER A 176 -4.15 7.20 -5.32
N ALA A 177 -3.72 7.34 -6.57
CA ALA A 177 -2.37 6.99 -7.00
C ALA A 177 -1.31 7.87 -6.33
N ALA A 178 -1.54 9.19 -6.26
CA ALA A 178 -0.62 10.12 -5.62
C ALA A 178 -0.42 9.80 -4.12
N PHE A 179 -1.49 9.50 -3.37
CA PHE A 179 -1.36 9.07 -1.97
C PHE A 179 -0.65 7.72 -1.83
N LYS A 180 -0.84 6.78 -2.77
CA LYS A 180 -0.07 5.52 -2.79
C LYS A 180 1.42 5.77 -3.02
N ILE A 181 1.77 6.69 -3.92
CA ILE A 181 3.17 7.10 -4.16
C ILE A 181 3.76 7.70 -2.88
N LYS A 182 3.06 8.64 -2.25
CA LYS A 182 3.48 9.23 -0.97
C LYS A 182 3.76 8.17 0.09
N GLN A 183 2.86 7.21 0.26
CA GLN A 183 3.00 6.12 1.23
C GLN A 183 4.22 5.23 0.94
N LEU A 184 4.47 4.90 -0.34
CA LEU A 184 5.58 4.02 -0.74
C LEU A 184 6.95 4.68 -0.62
N HIS A 185 7.04 5.99 -0.79
CA HIS A 185 8.31 6.71 -0.87
C HIS A 185 8.53 7.67 0.29
N GLN A 186 7.62 7.71 1.27
CA GLN A 186 7.69 8.58 2.44
C GLN A 186 7.93 10.05 2.06
N LEU A 187 7.20 10.51 1.03
CA LEU A 187 7.24 11.88 0.54
C LEU A 187 6.48 12.82 1.46
#